data_2e3e9c7e9d68ef73dbc779fa33210470
#
_entry.id   2e3e9c7e9d68ef73dbc779fa33210470
#
_cell.length_a   1.000
_cell.length_b   1.000
_cell.length_c   1.000
_cell.angle_alpha   90.00
_cell.angle_beta   90.00
_cell.angle_gamma   90.00
#
_symmetry.space_group_name_H-M   'P 1'
#
loop_
_entity.id
_entity.type
_entity.pdbx_description
1 polymer ?
#
loop_
_entity_poly.entity_id
_entity_poly.type
_entity_poly.pdbx_seq_one_letter_code
_entity_poly.pdbx_strand_id
1 'polypeptide(L)'
;MKDGINFCFSRQEGISGASNNILAEFFLDQVVQRVKILPVKYKTIKNPIHFYGELVKTKSGADFLRQSRHIEKFRKDIVSPSVNLLQKRAALWAVGHIGSNEHGISLIQEHDLVRPIINLAENAEFLSLRGTCIYIIGMLSNTTEGKREILQYDWIASRTKSVTSVCLP
;
A
#
# COMPACT_ATOMS: atom_id res chain seq x y z
N MET A 1 -0.97 26.04 3.44
CA MET A 1 -0.92 24.92 4.38
C MET A 1 -1.03 23.62 3.57
N LYS A 2 0.02 22.81 3.54
CA LYS A 2 -0.03 21.51 2.84
C LYS A 2 -0.34 20.46 3.88
N ASP A 3 -1.57 19.97 3.87
CA ASP A 3 -2.03 18.94 4.78
C ASP A 3 -1.26 17.63 4.54
N GLY A 4 -0.63 17.12 5.59
CA GLY A 4 -0.02 15.78 5.56
C GLY A 4 -1.12 14.74 5.37
N ILE A 5 -0.93 13.83 4.43
CA ILE A 5 -1.87 12.76 4.15
C ILE A 5 -1.45 11.53 4.94
N ASN A 6 -2.27 11.18 5.92
CA ASN A 6 -2.16 9.88 6.59
C ASN A 6 -3.25 8.97 6.01
N PHE A 7 -2.86 7.80 5.52
CA PHE A 7 -3.78 6.78 5.08
C PHE A 7 -4.00 5.78 6.21
N CYS A 8 -5.25 5.55 6.54
CA CYS A 8 -5.66 4.50 7.44
C CYS A 8 -6.52 3.51 6.67
N PHE A 9 -6.20 2.24 6.79
CA PHE A 9 -6.94 1.15 6.18
C PHE A 9 -7.54 0.29 7.26
N SER A 10 -8.84 0.07 7.20
CA SER A 10 -9.54 -0.91 8.02
C SER A 10 -10.27 -1.89 7.10
N ARG A 11 -10.26 -3.15 7.49
CA ARG A 11 -11.13 -4.16 6.90
C ARG A 11 -12.47 -4.09 7.62
N GLN A 12 -13.54 -4.12 6.91
CA GLN A 12 -14.87 -4.29 7.49
C GLN A 12 -15.03 -5.78 7.83
N GLU A 13 -14.62 -6.18 9.04
CA GLU A 13 -14.86 -7.54 9.51
C GLU A 13 -16.28 -7.67 10.05
N GLY A 14 -16.98 -8.65 9.52
CA GLY A 14 -18.15 -9.21 10.21
C GLY A 14 -17.68 -9.80 11.54
N ILE A 15 -18.35 -9.41 12.62
CA ILE A 15 -18.05 -9.70 14.02
C ILE A 15 -17.87 -11.20 14.24
N SER A 16 -16.64 -11.70 14.31
CA SER A 16 -16.29 -12.89 15.08
C SER A 16 -14.77 -12.98 15.28
N GLY A 17 -14.27 -12.74 16.48
CA GLY A 17 -12.86 -12.98 16.81
C GLY A 17 -12.30 -12.08 17.91
N ALA A 18 -12.81 -12.18 19.13
CA ALA A 18 -12.41 -11.33 20.28
C ALA A 18 -11.01 -11.61 20.84
N SER A 19 -10.22 -12.51 20.28
CA SER A 19 -8.97 -12.97 20.91
C SER A 19 -7.67 -12.34 20.36
N ASN A 20 -7.69 -11.76 19.18
CA ASN A 20 -6.47 -11.17 18.58
C ASN A 20 -6.33 -9.66 18.79
N ASN A 21 -7.34 -8.99 19.37
CA ASN A 21 -7.37 -7.54 19.53
C ASN A 21 -6.44 -7.02 20.62
N ILE A 22 -6.20 -7.75 21.71
CA ILE A 22 -5.46 -7.26 22.88
C ILE A 22 -3.98 -6.99 22.54
N LEU A 23 -3.35 -7.82 21.73
CA LEU A 23 -1.96 -7.61 21.31
C LEU A 23 -1.83 -6.47 20.30
N ALA A 24 -2.80 -6.33 19.39
CA ALA A 24 -2.83 -5.25 18.43
C ALA A 24 -3.06 -3.90 19.12
N GLU A 25 -3.96 -3.82 20.09
CA GLU A 25 -4.20 -2.63 20.92
C GLU A 25 -2.97 -2.27 21.76
N PHE A 26 -2.31 -3.26 22.37
CA PHE A 26 -1.08 -3.03 23.13
C PHE A 26 0.05 -2.49 22.25
N PHE A 27 0.23 -3.01 21.04
CA PHE A 27 1.22 -2.50 20.09
C PHE A 27 0.86 -1.11 19.58
N LEU A 28 -0.40 -0.85 19.30
CA LEU A 28 -0.88 0.47 18.85
C LEU A 28 -0.70 1.52 19.96
N ASP A 29 -1.00 1.20 21.21
CA ASP A 29 -0.78 2.08 22.34
C ASP A 29 0.71 2.38 22.54
N GLN A 30 1.60 1.40 22.38
CA GLN A 30 3.04 1.62 22.47
C GLN A 30 3.55 2.54 21.34
N VAL A 31 3.02 2.38 20.12
CA VAL A 31 3.37 3.23 18.97
C VAL A 31 2.83 4.64 19.18
N VAL A 32 1.58 4.79 19.62
CA VAL A 32 0.95 6.09 19.89
C VAL A 32 1.63 6.82 21.04
N GLN A 33 2.01 6.13 22.10
CA GLN A 33 2.76 6.70 23.24
C GLN A 33 4.15 7.21 22.79
N ARG A 34 4.86 6.45 21.95
CA ARG A 34 6.15 6.88 21.40
C ARG A 34 6.03 8.07 20.46
N VAL A 35 4.96 8.13 19.66
CA VAL A 35 4.69 9.27 18.77
C VAL A 35 4.36 10.55 19.55
N LYS A 36 3.70 10.44 20.72
CA LYS A 36 3.43 11.58 21.58
C LYS A 36 4.68 12.19 22.24
N ILE A 37 5.75 11.42 22.38
CA ILE A 37 7.00 11.85 23.03
C ILE A 37 7.94 12.59 22.06
N LEU A 38 7.74 12.47 20.77
CA LEU A 38 8.56 13.14 19.76
C LEU A 38 7.83 14.41 19.26
N PRO A 39 8.27 15.63 19.63
CA PRO A 39 7.80 16.87 19.00
C PRO A 39 8.38 16.94 17.57
N VAL A 40 8.04 16.00 16.73
CA VAL A 40 8.48 16.01 15.34
C VAL A 40 7.52 16.93 14.58
N LYS A 41 8.02 18.08 14.13
CA LYS A 41 7.44 18.75 12.98
C LYS A 41 7.52 17.73 11.81
N TYR A 42 6.43 17.02 11.58
CA TYR A 42 6.34 16.10 10.44
C TYR A 42 6.50 16.95 9.17
N LYS A 43 7.75 17.03 8.69
CA LYS A 43 7.96 17.36 7.30
C LYS A 43 7.19 16.31 6.51
N THR A 44 6.30 16.75 5.66
CA THR A 44 5.57 15.88 4.72
C THR A 44 6.57 14.88 4.17
N ILE A 45 6.45 13.61 4.55
CA ILE A 45 7.28 12.56 3.98
C ILE A 45 6.87 12.48 2.52
N LYS A 46 7.71 13.01 1.65
CA LYS A 46 7.53 12.85 0.21
C LYS A 46 7.97 11.42 -0.10
N ASN A 47 7.12 10.68 -0.78
CA ASN A 47 7.54 9.41 -1.34
C ASN A 47 8.82 9.64 -2.16
N PRO A 48 9.85 8.82 -1.96
CA PRO A 48 11.07 8.94 -2.76
C PRO A 48 10.71 8.80 -4.23
N ILE A 49 11.45 9.52 -5.08
CA ILE A 49 11.29 9.44 -6.53
C ILE A 49 11.66 8.01 -6.95
N HIS A 50 10.79 7.39 -7.73
CA HIS A 50 10.99 6.04 -8.23
C HIS A 50 10.90 6.03 -9.75
N PHE A 51 11.85 5.40 -10.43
CA PHE A 51 11.96 5.40 -11.89
C PHE A 51 10.65 5.02 -12.58
N TYR A 52 10.03 3.91 -12.18
CA TYR A 52 8.77 3.46 -12.79
C TYR A 52 7.59 4.42 -12.50
N GLY A 53 7.58 5.06 -11.34
CA GLY A 53 6.59 6.08 -10.99
C GLY A 53 6.73 7.33 -11.87
N GLU A 54 7.96 7.77 -12.15
CA GLU A 54 8.20 8.88 -13.06
C GLU A 54 7.82 8.55 -14.50
N LEU A 55 8.15 7.33 -14.95
CA LEU A 55 7.86 6.87 -16.30
C LEU A 55 6.35 6.90 -16.61
N VAL A 56 5.51 6.44 -15.70
CA VAL A 56 4.04 6.37 -15.90
C VAL A 56 3.31 7.70 -15.67
N LYS A 57 4.00 8.79 -15.39
CA LYS A 57 3.39 10.12 -15.38
C LYS A 57 2.91 10.56 -16.76
N THR A 58 3.45 9.94 -17.80
CA THR A 58 3.05 10.18 -19.18
C THR A 58 2.40 8.95 -19.79
N LYS A 59 1.46 9.16 -20.71
CA LYS A 59 0.83 8.08 -21.46
C LYS A 59 1.86 7.25 -22.24
N SER A 60 2.81 7.91 -22.91
CA SER A 60 3.88 7.23 -23.67
C SER A 60 4.72 6.31 -22.78
N GLY A 61 5.02 6.75 -21.54
CA GLY A 61 5.76 5.92 -20.58
C GLY A 61 4.95 4.72 -20.09
N ALA A 62 3.66 4.89 -19.88
CA ALA A 62 2.76 3.77 -19.56
C ALA A 62 2.66 2.77 -20.72
N ASP A 63 2.54 3.26 -21.96
CA ASP A 63 2.51 2.42 -23.16
C ASP A 63 3.84 1.67 -23.36
N PHE A 64 4.96 2.30 -23.08
CA PHE A 64 6.27 1.63 -23.07
C PHE A 64 6.31 0.50 -22.04
N LEU A 65 5.82 0.72 -20.82
CA LEU A 65 5.75 -0.33 -19.79
C LEU A 65 4.80 -1.46 -20.19
N ARG A 66 3.69 -1.17 -20.84
CA ARG A 66 2.73 -2.18 -21.35
C ARG A 66 3.40 -3.09 -22.38
N GLN A 67 4.25 -2.56 -23.25
CA GLN A 67 4.99 -3.32 -24.25
C GLN A 67 6.18 -4.09 -23.66
N SER A 68 6.69 -3.64 -22.52
CA SER A 68 7.78 -4.29 -21.79
C SER A 68 7.24 -5.44 -20.94
N ARG A 69 8.08 -6.45 -20.68
CA ARG A 69 7.68 -7.56 -19.78
C ARG A 69 7.97 -7.27 -18.30
N HIS A 70 8.18 -6.01 -17.93
CA HIS A 70 8.54 -5.65 -16.55
C HIS A 70 7.40 -5.91 -15.58
N ILE A 71 6.15 -5.60 -15.96
CA ILE A 71 4.98 -5.82 -15.10
C ILE A 71 4.77 -7.33 -14.85
N GLU A 72 4.90 -8.14 -15.87
CA GLU A 72 4.83 -9.62 -15.75
C GLU A 72 5.90 -10.15 -14.79
N LYS A 73 7.12 -9.61 -14.90
CA LYS A 73 8.22 -9.96 -13.98
C LYS A 73 7.88 -9.58 -12.54
N PHE A 74 7.38 -8.37 -12.30
CA PHE A 74 6.96 -7.96 -10.95
C PHE A 74 5.86 -8.85 -10.40
N ARG A 75 4.87 -9.20 -11.23
CA ARG A 75 3.83 -10.14 -10.84
C ARG A 75 4.42 -11.48 -10.41
N LYS A 76 5.31 -12.04 -11.22
CA LYS A 76 6.01 -13.29 -10.90
C LYS A 76 6.78 -13.19 -9.59
N ASP A 77 7.53 -12.10 -9.38
CA ASP A 77 8.32 -11.88 -8.17
C ASP A 77 7.44 -11.74 -6.92
N ILE A 78 6.27 -11.13 -7.04
CA ILE A 78 5.31 -10.95 -5.93
C ILE A 78 4.64 -12.28 -5.56
N VAL A 79 4.19 -13.05 -6.55
CA VAL A 79 3.38 -14.26 -6.34
C VAL A 79 4.24 -15.48 -5.98
N SER A 80 5.44 -15.59 -6.54
CA SER A 80 6.28 -16.79 -6.35
C SER A 80 6.75 -16.96 -4.91
N PRO A 81 6.55 -18.14 -4.30
CA PRO A 81 7.05 -18.42 -2.96
C PRO A 81 8.58 -18.56 -2.90
N SER A 82 9.23 -18.85 -4.02
CA SER A 82 10.70 -19.07 -4.09
C SER A 82 11.51 -17.78 -4.15
N VAL A 83 10.86 -16.63 -4.39
CA VAL A 83 11.52 -15.33 -4.47
C VAL A 83 11.83 -14.83 -3.07
N ASN A 84 13.08 -14.37 -2.86
CA ASN A 84 13.48 -13.82 -1.57
C ASN A 84 12.71 -12.54 -1.21
N LEU A 85 12.64 -12.27 0.10
CA LEU A 85 11.86 -11.17 0.66
C LEU A 85 12.27 -9.80 0.09
N LEU A 86 13.56 -9.57 -0.12
CA LEU A 86 14.07 -8.28 -0.60
C LEU A 86 13.61 -8.02 -2.04
N GLN A 87 13.73 -9.01 -2.92
CA GLN A 87 13.30 -8.92 -4.30
C GLN A 87 11.77 -8.76 -4.40
N LYS A 88 11.01 -9.49 -3.57
CA LYS A 88 9.55 -9.35 -3.48
C LYS A 88 9.15 -7.94 -3.07
N ARG A 89 9.80 -7.38 -2.06
CA ARG A 89 9.56 -5.99 -1.63
C ARG A 89 9.94 -4.96 -2.69
N ALA A 90 11.05 -5.18 -3.42
CA ALA A 90 11.44 -4.30 -4.52
C ALA A 90 10.38 -4.29 -5.64
N ALA A 91 9.84 -5.45 -6.01
CA ALA A 91 8.74 -5.55 -6.97
C ALA A 91 7.47 -4.85 -6.47
N LEU A 92 7.11 -5.01 -5.20
CA LEU A 92 5.98 -4.32 -4.57
C LEU A 92 6.13 -2.80 -4.63
N TRP A 93 7.32 -2.27 -4.30
CA TRP A 93 7.59 -0.83 -4.40
C TRP A 93 7.44 -0.31 -5.83
N ALA A 94 7.98 -1.03 -6.82
CA ALA A 94 7.80 -0.67 -8.23
C ALA A 94 6.31 -0.61 -8.60
N VAL A 95 5.54 -1.64 -8.25
CA VAL A 95 4.10 -1.73 -8.50
C VAL A 95 3.33 -0.59 -7.82
N GLY A 96 3.64 -0.29 -6.56
CA GLY A 96 3.02 0.82 -5.84
C GLY A 96 3.23 2.17 -6.51
N HIS A 97 4.45 2.46 -6.92
CA HIS A 97 4.77 3.71 -7.63
C HIS A 97 4.12 3.79 -9.01
N ILE A 98 4.03 2.67 -9.74
CA ILE A 98 3.28 2.61 -11.00
C ILE A 98 1.81 2.89 -10.73
N GLY A 99 1.16 2.13 -9.85
CA GLY A 99 -0.28 2.20 -9.60
C GLY A 99 -0.74 3.47 -8.87
N SER A 100 0.19 4.28 -8.32
CA SER A 100 -0.14 5.58 -7.73
C SER A 100 -0.43 6.68 -8.74
N ASN A 101 -0.35 6.39 -10.04
CA ASN A 101 -0.57 7.32 -11.15
C ASN A 101 -1.73 6.85 -12.03
N GLU A 102 -2.48 7.80 -12.58
CA GLU A 102 -3.66 7.53 -13.41
C GLU A 102 -3.35 6.67 -14.65
N HIS A 103 -2.19 6.87 -15.29
CA HIS A 103 -1.79 6.04 -16.44
C HIS A 103 -1.21 4.68 -16.04
N GLY A 104 -0.77 4.55 -14.79
CA GLY A 104 -0.15 3.31 -14.31
C GLY A 104 -1.14 2.33 -13.69
N ILE A 105 -2.23 2.83 -13.10
CA ILE A 105 -3.19 1.96 -12.40
C ILE A 105 -3.84 0.94 -13.34
N SER A 106 -4.10 1.29 -14.60
CA SER A 106 -4.63 0.37 -15.60
C SER A 106 -3.69 -0.84 -15.82
N LEU A 107 -2.37 -0.62 -15.82
CA LEU A 107 -1.39 -1.69 -15.95
C LEU A 107 -1.45 -2.68 -14.77
N ILE A 108 -1.68 -2.16 -13.57
CA ILE A 108 -1.81 -2.97 -12.36
C ILE A 108 -3.08 -3.83 -12.42
N GLN A 109 -4.18 -3.28 -12.95
CA GLN A 109 -5.45 -3.99 -13.16
C GLN A 109 -5.33 -5.04 -14.28
N GLU A 110 -4.76 -4.69 -15.43
CA GLU A 110 -4.54 -5.60 -16.57
C GLU A 110 -3.78 -6.87 -16.16
N HIS A 111 -2.91 -6.77 -15.17
CA HIS A 111 -2.10 -7.90 -14.69
C HIS A 111 -2.62 -8.52 -13.37
N ASP A 112 -3.82 -8.16 -12.91
CA ASP A 112 -4.43 -8.66 -11.65
C ASP A 112 -3.43 -8.62 -10.48
N LEU A 113 -2.80 -7.47 -10.25
CA LEU A 113 -1.77 -7.31 -9.22
C LEU A 113 -2.34 -6.91 -7.86
N VAL A 114 -3.55 -6.35 -7.81
CA VAL A 114 -4.16 -5.89 -6.56
C VAL A 114 -4.46 -7.07 -5.64
N ARG A 115 -5.03 -8.14 -6.16
CA ARG A 115 -5.38 -9.35 -5.39
C ARG A 115 -4.19 -9.97 -4.64
N PRO A 116 -3.04 -10.27 -5.29
CA PRO A 116 -1.89 -10.80 -4.56
C PRO A 116 -1.32 -9.83 -3.53
N ILE A 117 -1.39 -8.51 -3.76
CA ILE A 117 -0.95 -7.50 -2.79
C ILE A 117 -1.85 -7.52 -1.55
N ILE A 118 -3.17 -7.57 -1.72
CA ILE A 118 -4.15 -7.69 -0.62
C ILE A 118 -3.89 -8.99 0.16
N ASN A 119 -3.76 -10.13 -0.55
CA ASN A 119 -3.48 -11.40 0.11
C ASN A 119 -2.18 -11.38 0.93
N LEU A 120 -1.13 -10.75 0.44
CA LEU A 120 0.11 -10.59 1.20
C LEU A 120 -0.05 -9.63 2.40
N ALA A 121 -0.86 -8.59 2.28
CA ALA A 121 -1.16 -7.68 3.38
C ALA A 121 -1.86 -8.39 4.53
N GLU A 122 -2.76 -9.31 4.22
CA GLU A 122 -3.55 -10.05 5.20
C GLU A 122 -2.81 -11.26 5.79
N ASN A 123 -2.11 -12.02 4.95
CA ASN A 123 -1.68 -13.38 5.28
C ASN A 123 -0.16 -13.61 5.26
N ALA A 124 0.66 -12.62 4.86
CA ALA A 124 2.10 -12.84 4.84
C ALA A 124 2.66 -13.08 6.25
N GLU A 125 3.55 -14.06 6.38
CA GLU A 125 4.21 -14.43 7.63
C GLU A 125 5.02 -13.26 8.24
N PHE A 126 5.71 -12.51 7.38
CA PHE A 126 6.59 -11.42 7.81
C PHE A 126 5.84 -10.10 7.93
N LEU A 127 5.77 -9.52 9.13
CA LEU A 127 5.15 -8.22 9.38
C LEU A 127 5.71 -7.10 8.50
N SER A 128 7.02 -7.14 8.20
CA SER A 128 7.64 -6.16 7.31
C SER A 128 7.11 -6.24 5.88
N LEU A 129 6.71 -7.42 5.41
CA LEU A 129 6.08 -7.61 4.11
C LEU A 129 4.64 -7.12 4.14
N ARG A 130 3.88 -7.48 5.18
CA ARG A 130 2.51 -6.98 5.39
C ARG A 130 2.47 -5.46 5.42
N GLY A 131 3.35 -4.83 6.21
CA GLY A 131 3.47 -3.37 6.27
C GLY A 131 3.83 -2.73 4.92
N THR A 132 4.72 -3.38 4.12
CA THR A 132 4.99 -2.94 2.76
C THR A 132 3.73 -3.00 1.91
N CYS A 133 2.98 -4.10 1.94
CA CYS A 133 1.75 -4.25 1.15
C CYS A 133 0.68 -3.22 1.55
N ILE A 134 0.48 -2.97 2.86
CA ILE A 134 -0.44 -1.95 3.35
C ILE A 134 -0.05 -0.57 2.81
N TYR A 135 1.25 -0.24 2.82
CA TYR A 135 1.73 1.02 2.26
C TYR A 135 1.45 1.11 0.76
N ILE A 136 1.68 0.03 0.01
CA ILE A 136 1.39 -0.03 -1.44
C ILE A 136 -0.10 0.14 -1.71
N ILE A 137 -0.98 -0.51 -0.93
CA ILE A 137 -2.44 -0.30 -1.00
C ILE A 137 -2.76 1.19 -0.82
N GLY A 138 -2.09 1.87 0.14
CA GLY A 138 -2.17 3.31 0.31
C GLY A 138 -1.77 4.11 -0.94
N MET A 139 -0.71 3.70 -1.61
CA MET A 139 -0.27 4.35 -2.85
C MET A 139 -1.26 4.14 -3.99
N LEU A 140 -1.81 2.94 -4.17
CA LEU A 140 -2.84 2.64 -5.18
C LEU A 140 -4.09 3.47 -4.96
N SER A 141 -4.46 3.75 -3.72
CA SER A 141 -5.62 4.57 -3.37
C SER A 141 -5.47 6.06 -3.71
N ASN A 142 -4.35 6.51 -4.26
CA ASN A 142 -4.19 7.87 -4.75
C ASN A 142 -5.00 8.13 -6.02
N THR A 143 -5.35 7.09 -6.77
CA THR A 143 -6.20 7.18 -7.97
C THR A 143 -7.64 6.77 -7.66
N THR A 144 -8.58 7.26 -8.47
CA THR A 144 -10.01 6.89 -8.34
C THR A 144 -10.23 5.42 -8.65
N GLU A 145 -9.59 4.93 -9.71
CA GLU A 145 -9.64 3.52 -10.13
C GLU A 145 -9.02 2.60 -9.08
N GLY A 146 -7.89 3.00 -8.50
CA GLY A 146 -7.24 2.23 -7.44
C GLY A 146 -8.10 2.11 -6.19
N LYS A 147 -8.79 3.19 -5.78
CA LYS A 147 -9.76 3.13 -4.66
C LYS A 147 -10.89 2.15 -4.96
N ARG A 148 -11.46 2.22 -6.16
CA ARG A 148 -12.56 1.34 -6.57
C ARG A 148 -12.12 -0.13 -6.57
N GLU A 149 -10.91 -0.39 -7.04
CA GLU A 149 -10.33 -1.74 -7.07
C GLU A 149 -10.10 -2.30 -5.66
N ILE A 150 -9.53 -1.49 -4.77
CA ILE A 150 -9.26 -1.88 -3.38
C ILE A 150 -10.57 -2.15 -2.63
N LEU A 151 -11.62 -1.37 -2.89
CA LEU A 151 -12.94 -1.54 -2.26
C LEU A 151 -13.59 -2.89 -2.58
N GLN A 152 -13.28 -3.51 -3.72
CA GLN A 152 -13.78 -4.85 -4.07
C GLN A 152 -13.29 -5.95 -3.12
N TYR A 153 -12.27 -5.66 -2.32
CA TYR A 153 -11.71 -6.55 -1.31
C TYR A 153 -12.05 -6.12 0.12
N ASP A 154 -13.11 -5.33 0.29
CA ASP A 154 -13.57 -4.77 1.58
C ASP A 154 -12.54 -3.87 2.30
N TRP A 155 -11.56 -3.36 1.57
CA TRP A 155 -10.61 -2.40 2.09
C TRP A 155 -11.07 -0.97 1.83
N ILE A 156 -11.17 -0.17 2.90
CA ILE A 156 -11.60 1.23 2.84
C ILE A 156 -10.40 2.13 3.08
N ALA A 157 -10.10 2.99 2.11
CA ALA A 157 -9.11 4.04 2.28
C ALA A 157 -9.77 5.28 2.90
N SER A 158 -9.43 5.61 4.14
CA SER A 158 -9.87 6.84 4.79
C SER A 158 -8.73 7.84 4.90
N ARG A 159 -9.03 9.12 4.71
CA ARG A 159 -8.09 10.22 4.85
C ARG A 159 -8.37 10.92 6.16
N THR A 160 -7.45 10.85 7.10
CA THR A 160 -7.59 11.57 8.36
C THR A 160 -6.75 12.84 8.36
N LYS A 161 -7.31 13.94 8.83
CA LYS A 161 -6.61 15.23 8.98
C LYS A 161 -5.87 15.34 10.33
N SER A 162 -6.10 14.42 11.23
CA SER A 162 -5.56 14.44 12.59
C SER A 162 -4.70 13.23 12.90
N VAL A 163 -3.56 13.47 13.51
CA VAL A 163 -2.66 12.42 14.03
C VAL A 163 -3.29 11.64 15.20
N THR A 164 -4.38 12.18 15.79
CA THR A 164 -5.07 11.57 16.93
C THR A 164 -6.18 10.60 16.53
N SER A 165 -6.59 10.57 15.26
CA SER A 165 -7.53 9.55 14.79
C SER A 165 -6.77 8.28 14.46
N VAL A 166 -6.67 7.42 15.44
CA VAL A 166 -6.26 6.04 15.25
C VAL A 166 -7.42 5.34 14.53
N CYS A 167 -7.16 4.74 13.39
CA CYS A 167 -8.12 3.82 12.80
C CYS A 167 -8.13 2.59 13.68
N LEU A 168 -9.16 2.48 14.50
CA LEU A 168 -9.48 1.22 15.16
C LEU A 168 -10.12 0.29 14.13
N PRO A 169 -9.76 -1.00 14.16
CA PRO A 169 -10.41 -2.01 13.32
C PRO A 169 -11.89 -2.15 13.65
#